data_f7540fede833aeaadb5f2da4ec0e57ad
#
_entry.id   f7540fede833aeaadb5f2da4ec0e57ad
#
_cell.length_a   1.000
_cell.length_b   1.000
_cell.length_c   1.000
_cell.angle_alpha   90.00
_cell.angle_beta   90.00
_cell.angle_gamma   90.00
#
_symmetry.space_group_name_H-M   'P 1'
#
loop_
_entity.id
_entity.type
_entity.pdbx_description
1 polymer ?
#
loop_
_entity_poly.entity_id
_entity_poly.type
_entity_poly.pdbx_seq_one_letter_code
_entity_poly.pdbx_strand_id
1 'polypeptide(L)'
;MTVVDMVAKEFHVSPKELLKDSFKTYLHQKLSKVEADIFIIAKKYGVKDVFELDSKVKRGLVTEKDAYDDYFSLDNLEFEKEKIKKLLEKV
;
A
#
# COMPACT_ATOMS: atom_id res chain seq x y z
N MET A 1 28.25 -3.80 -19.83
CA MET A 1 27.93 -3.99 -18.41
C MET A 1 26.80 -3.05 -18.03
N THR A 2 25.76 -3.59 -17.42
CA THR A 2 24.60 -2.79 -16.99
C THR A 2 24.88 -2.08 -15.66
N VAL A 3 24.05 -1.09 -15.32
CA VAL A 3 24.13 -0.42 -14.01
C VAL A 3 23.93 -1.43 -12.88
N VAL A 4 23.03 -2.40 -13.07
CA VAL A 4 22.80 -3.48 -12.10
C VAL A 4 24.10 -4.25 -11.82
N ASP A 5 24.82 -4.64 -12.87
CA ASP A 5 26.10 -5.35 -12.73
C ASP A 5 27.14 -4.51 -12.01
N MET A 6 27.22 -3.22 -12.33
CA MET A 6 28.16 -2.30 -11.71
C MET A 6 27.91 -2.14 -10.22
N VAL A 7 26.66 -1.93 -9.82
CA VAL A 7 26.30 -1.79 -8.41
C VAL A 7 26.52 -3.11 -7.66
N ALA A 8 26.09 -4.22 -8.24
CA ALA A 8 26.27 -5.53 -7.63
C ALA A 8 27.75 -5.83 -7.34
N LYS A 9 28.61 -5.54 -8.31
CA LYS A 9 30.06 -5.75 -8.17
C LYS A 9 30.65 -4.88 -7.05
N GLU A 10 30.24 -3.62 -7.00
CA GLU A 10 30.75 -2.69 -5.99
C GLU A 10 30.42 -3.15 -4.57
N PHE A 11 29.26 -3.74 -4.36
CA PHE A 11 28.80 -4.18 -3.05
C PHE A 11 28.94 -5.69 -2.81
N HIS A 12 29.61 -6.39 -3.72
CA HIS A 12 29.90 -7.82 -3.59
C HIS A 12 28.65 -8.70 -3.45
N VAL A 13 27.60 -8.38 -4.20
CA VAL A 13 26.38 -9.18 -4.29
C VAL A 13 26.14 -9.59 -5.73
N SER A 14 25.33 -10.62 -5.95
CA SER A 14 24.97 -11.01 -7.30
C SER A 14 23.92 -10.04 -7.88
N PRO A 15 23.90 -9.83 -9.21
CA PRO A 15 22.87 -9.02 -9.84
C PRO A 15 21.46 -9.49 -9.51
N LYS A 16 21.24 -10.81 -9.44
CA LYS A 16 19.95 -11.40 -9.10
C LYS A 16 19.53 -11.03 -7.67
N GLU A 17 20.46 -11.14 -6.74
CA GLU A 17 20.21 -10.80 -5.33
C GLU A 17 19.93 -9.31 -5.17
N LEU A 18 20.70 -8.47 -5.86
CA LEU A 18 20.48 -7.02 -5.85
C LEU A 18 19.09 -6.66 -6.37
N LEU A 19 18.65 -7.26 -7.48
CA LEU A 19 17.32 -7.04 -8.03
C LEU A 19 16.24 -7.46 -7.05
N LYS A 20 16.39 -8.63 -6.44
CA LYS A 20 15.43 -9.13 -5.46
C LYS A 20 15.29 -8.18 -4.28
N ASP A 21 16.41 -7.76 -3.71
CA ASP A 21 16.43 -6.84 -2.56
C ASP A 21 15.85 -5.47 -2.95
N SER A 22 16.15 -5.01 -4.16
CA SER A 22 15.64 -3.73 -4.67
C SER A 22 14.12 -3.76 -4.84
N PHE A 23 13.57 -4.87 -5.37
CA PHE A 23 12.12 -5.04 -5.49
C PHE A 23 11.45 -5.07 -4.11
N LYS A 24 12.02 -5.79 -3.16
CA LYS A 24 11.49 -5.83 -1.79
C LYS A 24 11.46 -4.44 -1.16
N THR A 25 12.56 -3.71 -1.27
CA THR A 25 12.66 -2.35 -0.72
C THR A 25 11.62 -1.42 -1.35
N TYR A 26 11.51 -1.45 -2.67
CA TYR A 26 10.54 -0.64 -3.39
C TYR A 26 9.11 -0.95 -2.96
N LEU A 27 8.76 -2.24 -2.89
CA LEU A 27 7.42 -2.68 -2.51
C LEU A 27 7.09 -2.34 -1.05
N HIS A 28 8.06 -2.47 -0.15
CA HIS A 28 7.86 -2.08 1.25
C HIS A 28 7.66 -0.57 1.41
N GLN A 29 8.38 0.25 0.64
CA GLN A 29 8.18 1.70 0.65
C GLN A 29 6.77 2.05 0.15
N LYS A 30 6.33 1.41 -0.93
CA LYS A 30 4.97 1.61 -1.44
C LYS A 30 3.92 1.17 -0.43
N LEU A 31 4.14 0.04 0.21
CA LEU A 31 3.20 -0.48 1.22
C LEU A 31 3.09 0.50 2.40
N SER A 32 4.21 1.01 2.89
CA SER A 32 4.21 2.00 3.98
C SER A 32 3.42 3.24 3.61
N LYS A 33 3.58 3.74 2.38
CA LYS A 33 2.85 4.92 1.90
C LYS A 33 1.34 4.65 1.83
N VAL A 34 0.96 3.50 1.27
CA VAL A 34 -0.45 3.11 1.17
C VAL A 34 -1.06 2.95 2.56
N GLU A 35 -0.36 2.28 3.47
CA GLU A 35 -0.86 2.09 4.84
C GLU A 35 -0.99 3.43 5.58
N ALA A 36 -0.08 4.37 5.36
CA ALA A 36 -0.17 5.71 5.94
C ALA A 36 -1.41 6.45 5.41
N ASP A 37 -1.67 6.36 4.11
CA ASP A 37 -2.83 7.01 3.50
C ASP A 37 -4.14 6.38 3.99
N ILE A 38 -4.18 5.05 4.14
CA ILE A 38 -5.31 4.34 4.74
C ILE A 38 -5.56 4.84 6.17
N PHE A 39 -4.50 4.94 6.96
CA PHE A 39 -4.59 5.38 8.36
C PHE A 39 -5.21 6.77 8.48
N ILE A 40 -4.83 7.70 7.60
CA ILE A 40 -5.37 9.07 7.60
C ILE A 40 -6.90 9.04 7.43
N ILE A 41 -7.39 8.28 6.45
CA ILE A 41 -8.83 8.18 6.19
C ILE A 41 -9.53 7.42 7.31
N ALA A 42 -8.96 6.29 7.72
CA ALA A 42 -9.53 5.46 8.79
C ALA A 42 -9.68 6.24 10.08
N LYS A 43 -8.67 7.01 10.45
CA LYS A 43 -8.69 7.85 11.65
C LYS A 43 -9.75 8.94 11.57
N LYS A 44 -9.95 9.53 10.40
CA LYS A 44 -10.94 10.59 10.18
C LYS A 44 -12.35 10.13 10.56
N TYR A 45 -12.68 8.88 10.26
CA TYR A 45 -14.02 8.32 10.53
C TYR A 45 -14.07 7.37 11.73
N GLY A 46 -12.93 7.09 12.34
CA GLY A 46 -12.87 6.14 13.45
C GLY A 46 -13.17 4.71 13.01
N VAL A 47 -12.73 4.33 11.82
CA VAL A 47 -12.94 3.00 11.23
C VAL A 47 -11.59 2.34 10.94
N LYS A 48 -11.59 1.02 10.73
CA LYS A 48 -10.38 0.30 10.35
C LYS A 48 -10.32 -0.04 8.87
N ASP A 49 -11.48 -0.08 8.18
CA ASP A 49 -11.56 -0.46 6.77
C ASP A 49 -12.81 0.12 6.11
N VAL A 50 -12.93 -0.12 4.80
CA VAL A 50 -14.04 0.38 4.00
C VAL A 50 -15.38 -0.25 4.43
N PHE A 51 -15.37 -1.48 4.94
CA PHE A 51 -16.60 -2.12 5.40
C PHE A 51 -17.16 -1.45 6.64
N GLU A 52 -16.31 -1.05 7.58
CA GLU A 52 -16.75 -0.29 8.75
C GLU A 52 -17.26 1.10 8.37
N LEU A 53 -16.63 1.75 7.39
CA LEU A 53 -17.10 3.05 6.88
C LEU A 53 -18.48 2.89 6.24
N ASP A 54 -18.66 1.89 5.39
CA ASP A 54 -19.95 1.58 4.78
C ASP A 54 -21.04 1.34 5.84
N SER A 55 -20.69 0.58 6.88
CA SER A 55 -21.60 0.32 8.00
C SER A 55 -22.02 1.62 8.71
N LYS A 56 -21.09 2.55 8.93
CA LYS A 56 -21.41 3.84 9.54
C LYS A 56 -22.33 4.68 8.68
N VAL A 57 -22.12 4.67 7.38
CA VAL A 57 -23.01 5.37 6.43
C VAL A 57 -24.42 4.76 6.49
N LYS A 58 -24.53 3.44 6.46
CA LYS A 58 -25.83 2.75 6.52
C LYS A 58 -26.58 3.00 7.82
N ARG A 59 -25.84 3.17 8.93
CA ARG A 59 -26.43 3.47 10.23
C ARG A 59 -26.71 4.97 10.46
N GLY A 60 -26.40 5.80 9.46
CA GLY A 60 -26.63 7.25 9.52
C GLY A 60 -25.64 8.00 10.41
N LEU A 61 -24.53 7.38 10.81
CA LEU A 61 -23.52 8.03 11.64
C LEU A 61 -22.62 8.96 10.83
N VAL A 62 -22.50 8.70 9.53
CA VAL A 62 -21.75 9.51 8.57
C VAL A 62 -22.64 9.64 7.33
N THR A 63 -22.75 10.85 6.77
CA THR A 63 -23.53 11.03 5.56
C THR A 63 -22.78 10.48 4.35
N GLU A 64 -23.51 9.90 3.42
CA GLU A 64 -22.94 9.38 2.17
C GLU A 64 -22.22 10.50 1.40
N LYS A 65 -22.81 11.70 1.39
CA LYS A 65 -22.23 12.86 0.71
C LYS A 65 -20.84 13.19 1.28
N ASP A 66 -20.70 13.22 2.60
CA ASP A 66 -19.43 13.56 3.26
C ASP A 66 -18.37 12.47 3.07
N ALA A 67 -18.78 11.22 3.01
CA ALA A 67 -17.87 10.09 2.92
C ALA A 67 -17.60 9.62 1.48
N TYR A 68 -18.27 10.21 0.48
CA TYR A 68 -18.25 9.69 -0.89
C TYR A 68 -16.83 9.53 -1.46
N ASP A 69 -16.05 10.60 -1.47
CA ASP A 69 -14.70 10.57 -2.02
C ASP A 69 -13.77 9.69 -1.18
N ASP A 70 -13.86 9.79 0.14
CA ASP A 70 -13.02 9.03 1.04
C ASP A 70 -13.34 7.54 0.99
N TYR A 71 -14.59 7.16 0.78
CA TYR A 71 -15.01 5.78 0.59
C TYR A 71 -14.29 5.14 -0.60
N PHE A 72 -14.32 5.82 -1.75
CA PHE A 72 -13.65 5.32 -2.95
C PHE A 72 -12.13 5.32 -2.81
N SER A 73 -11.57 6.36 -2.17
CA SER A 73 -10.13 6.42 -1.91
C SER A 73 -9.70 5.25 -1.01
N LEU A 74 -10.44 4.99 0.05
CA LEU A 74 -10.13 3.90 0.97
C LEU A 74 -10.23 2.54 0.29
N ASP A 75 -11.27 2.32 -0.51
CA ASP A 75 -11.44 1.09 -1.27
C ASP A 75 -10.27 0.85 -2.23
N ASN A 76 -9.86 1.87 -2.97
CA ASN A 76 -8.73 1.79 -3.89
C ASN A 76 -7.41 1.54 -3.17
N LEU A 77 -7.20 2.18 -2.02
CA LEU A 77 -5.98 1.99 -1.22
C LEU A 77 -5.91 0.57 -0.65
N GLU A 78 -7.02 0.03 -0.19
CA GLU A 78 -7.07 -1.35 0.32
C GLU A 78 -6.79 -2.35 -0.80
N PHE A 79 -7.32 -2.12 -1.99
CA PHE A 79 -7.02 -2.95 -3.16
C PHE A 79 -5.53 -2.90 -3.50
N GLU A 80 -4.94 -1.72 -3.51
CA GLU A 80 -3.51 -1.54 -3.79
C GLU A 80 -2.65 -2.21 -2.73
N LYS A 81 -3.03 -2.11 -1.46
CA LYS A 81 -2.35 -2.79 -0.35
C LYS A 81 -2.29 -4.30 -0.58
N GLU A 82 -3.41 -4.92 -0.93
CA GLU A 82 -3.47 -6.36 -1.19
C GLU A 82 -2.62 -6.75 -2.40
N LYS A 83 -2.62 -5.94 -3.44
CA LYS A 83 -1.79 -6.15 -4.63
C LYS A 83 -0.30 -6.13 -4.26
N ILE A 84 0.14 -5.17 -3.46
CA ILE A 84 1.54 -5.07 -3.03
C ILE A 84 1.92 -6.28 -2.17
N LYS A 85 1.06 -6.69 -1.24
CA LYS A 85 1.31 -7.86 -0.39
C LYS A 85 1.49 -9.12 -1.21
N LYS A 86 0.65 -9.32 -2.23
CA LYS A 86 0.77 -10.48 -3.13
C LYS A 86 2.09 -10.47 -3.90
N LEU A 87 2.53 -9.31 -4.36
CA LEU A 87 3.81 -9.18 -5.04
C LEU A 87 4.97 -9.47 -4.10
N LEU A 88 4.89 -9.02 -2.84
CA LEU A 88 5.92 -9.32 -1.83
C LEU A 88 6.07 -10.81 -1.57
N GLU A 89 5.00 -11.58 -1.67
CA GLU A 89 5.07 -13.04 -1.52
C GLU A 89 5.89 -13.71 -2.63
N LYS A 90 6.05 -13.05 -3.78
CA LYS A 90 6.73 -13.61 -4.95
C LYS A 90 8.21 -13.24 -5.06
N VAL A 91 8.68 -12.32 -4.28
CA VAL A 91 10.08 -11.87 -4.33
C VAL A 91 10.94 -12.39 -3.18
#